data_3bb28d60fd05403f96cba98a07c5a943
#
_entry.id   3bb28d60fd05403f96cba98a07c5a943
#
_cell.length_a   1.000
_cell.length_b   1.000
_cell.length_c   1.000
_cell.angle_alpha   90.00
_cell.angle_beta   90.00
_cell.angle_gamma   90.00
#
_symmetry.space_group_name_H-M   'P 1'
#
loop_
_entity.id
_entity.type
_entity.pdbx_description
1 polymer ?
#
loop_
_entity_poly.entity_id
_entity_poly.type
_entity_poly.pdbx_seq_one_letter_code
_entity_poly.pdbx_strand_id
1 'polypeptide(L)'
;PPQWELTDVQMSFEGDLKDGKLSGTITKPNGKAMAFTGVRAPSLWRSAEPVWDKPITLFNGKDLTGWKALGPKNQWIVENGVLKSPASGANLCTEQKFNDFKLHIEFRLPAGSNSGVYLRGRYEAQVEDSFGKEPYSIYLGGIYGFIDPLFQAAKPSGEWQTYEITLVGRKVSVTL
;
A
#
# COMPACT_ATOMS: atom_id res chain seq x y z
N PRO A 1 11.71 -18.26 7.27
CA PRO A 1 11.03 -17.08 7.78
C PRO A 1 12.07 -16.01 8.08
N PRO A 2 11.86 -14.76 7.66
CA PRO A 2 12.77 -13.70 8.07
C PRO A 2 12.68 -13.61 9.59
N GLN A 3 13.78 -13.84 10.28
CA GLN A 3 13.92 -13.52 11.68
C GLN A 3 13.95 -11.99 11.79
N TRP A 4 12.81 -11.41 12.10
CA TRP A 4 12.78 -10.06 12.67
C TRP A 4 13.35 -10.23 14.08
N GLU A 5 14.62 -9.92 14.24
CA GLU A 5 15.16 -9.63 15.56
C GLU A 5 14.39 -8.42 16.06
N LEU A 6 13.37 -8.67 16.88
CA LEU A 6 12.81 -7.67 17.77
C LEU A 6 13.93 -7.30 18.74
N THR A 7 14.78 -6.35 18.35
CA THR A 7 15.54 -5.63 19.36
C THR A 7 14.50 -5.01 20.29
N ASP A 8 14.58 -5.29 21.58
CA ASP A 8 13.74 -4.72 22.63
C ASP A 8 13.87 -3.20 22.65
N VAL A 9 13.20 -2.55 21.70
CA VAL A 9 13.11 -1.09 21.65
C VAL A 9 11.91 -0.69 22.51
N GLN A 10 12.14 -0.56 23.80
CA GLN A 10 11.11 -0.06 24.71
C GLN A 10 10.87 1.42 24.44
N MET A 11 9.66 1.72 23.97
CA MET A 11 9.12 3.07 23.94
C MET A 11 8.02 3.17 24.99
N SER A 12 8.03 4.23 25.80
CA SER A 12 6.92 4.52 26.71
C SER A 12 5.94 5.49 26.06
N PHE A 13 4.66 5.27 26.35
CA PHE A 13 3.55 6.10 25.91
C PHE A 13 2.81 6.59 27.15
N GLU A 14 2.71 7.90 27.30
CA GLU A 14 1.88 8.54 28.32
C GLU A 14 0.91 9.48 27.62
N GLY A 15 -0.38 9.41 27.97
CA GLY A 15 -1.35 10.27 27.32
C GLY A 15 -2.74 10.22 27.93
N ASP A 16 -3.49 11.28 27.68
CA ASP A 16 -4.85 11.49 28.15
C ASP A 16 -5.83 11.50 26.98
N LEU A 17 -6.98 10.86 27.20
CA LEU A 17 -8.10 10.90 26.26
C LEU A 17 -9.14 11.89 26.80
N LYS A 18 -9.29 13.03 26.12
CA LYS A 18 -10.29 14.05 26.46
C LYS A 18 -11.10 14.42 25.23
N ASP A 19 -12.42 14.43 25.37
CA ASP A 19 -13.36 14.80 24.30
C ASP A 19 -13.10 14.06 22.96
N GLY A 20 -12.75 12.77 23.05
CA GLY A 20 -12.46 11.93 21.87
C GLY A 20 -11.11 12.21 21.20
N LYS A 21 -10.28 13.07 21.76
CA LYS A 21 -8.92 13.37 21.30
C LYS A 21 -7.90 12.79 22.28
N LEU A 22 -6.94 12.07 21.75
CA LEU A 22 -5.80 11.56 22.49
C LEU A 22 -4.63 12.55 22.34
N SER A 23 -3.99 12.90 23.44
CA SER A 23 -2.74 13.69 23.43
C SER A 23 -1.79 13.15 24.47
N GLY A 24 -0.49 13.25 24.21
CA GLY A 24 0.50 12.74 25.14
C GLY A 24 1.92 12.81 24.60
N THR A 25 2.76 11.98 25.19
CA THR A 25 4.20 11.94 24.90
C THR A 25 4.64 10.51 24.64
N ILE A 26 5.45 10.32 23.59
CA ILE A 26 6.20 9.11 23.30
C ILE A 26 7.65 9.35 23.70
N THR A 27 8.19 8.55 24.60
CA THR A 27 9.60 8.60 24.95
C THR A 27 10.33 7.43 24.34
N LYS A 28 11.36 7.75 23.53
CA LYS A 28 12.23 6.76 22.89
C LYS A 28 13.24 6.18 23.90
N PRO A 29 13.86 5.03 23.61
CA PRO A 29 14.87 4.41 24.48
C PRO A 29 16.06 5.33 24.81
N ASN A 30 16.37 6.28 23.93
CA ASN A 30 17.41 7.29 24.13
C ASN A 30 16.96 8.50 24.98
N GLY A 31 15.79 8.41 25.63
CA GLY A 31 15.20 9.47 26.45
C GLY A 31 14.58 10.64 25.66
N LYS A 32 14.62 10.62 24.34
CA LYS A 32 14.01 11.69 23.54
C LYS A 32 12.49 11.61 23.58
N ALA A 33 11.85 12.59 24.16
CA ALA A 33 10.41 12.74 24.22
C ALA A 33 9.86 13.45 22.97
N MET A 34 8.69 13.01 22.50
CA MET A 34 7.98 13.60 21.35
C MET A 34 6.50 13.69 21.69
N ALA A 35 5.92 14.86 21.57
CA ALA A 35 4.47 15.02 21.69
C ALA A 35 3.75 14.33 20.53
N PHE A 36 2.58 13.76 20.83
CA PHE A 36 1.67 13.23 19.82
C PHE A 36 0.24 13.67 20.09
N THR A 37 -0.55 13.69 19.04
CA THR A 37 -2.01 13.82 19.10
C THR A 37 -2.65 12.75 18.25
N GLY A 38 -3.81 12.28 18.67
CA GLY A 38 -4.59 11.29 17.94
C GLY A 38 -6.08 11.59 18.00
N VAL A 39 -6.79 11.10 17.03
CA VAL A 39 -8.25 11.09 16.99
C VAL A 39 -8.72 9.65 16.85
N ARG A 40 -9.97 9.38 17.24
CA ARG A 40 -10.54 8.04 17.03
C ARG A 40 -10.50 7.71 15.55
N ALA A 41 -9.90 6.58 15.21
CA ALA A 41 -9.94 6.07 13.85
C ALA A 41 -11.40 5.86 13.39
N PRO A 42 -11.73 6.10 12.13
CA PRO A 42 -13.03 5.74 11.58
C PRO A 42 -13.34 4.26 11.82
N SER A 43 -14.61 3.92 12.02
CA SER A 43 -15.02 2.53 12.16
C SER A 43 -14.64 1.76 10.87
N LEU A 44 -13.94 0.65 11.05
CA LEU A 44 -13.63 -0.28 9.95
C LEU A 44 -14.75 -1.31 9.69
N TRP A 45 -15.78 -1.31 10.53
CA TRP A 45 -16.99 -2.08 10.31
C TRP A 45 -17.96 -1.28 9.45
N ARG A 46 -18.54 -1.94 8.46
CA ARG A 46 -19.62 -1.40 7.64
C ARG A 46 -20.88 -2.18 7.94
N SER A 47 -21.94 -1.44 8.27
CA SER A 47 -23.29 -2.02 8.52
C SER A 47 -24.10 -2.20 7.23
N ALA A 48 -23.65 -1.55 6.15
CA ALA A 48 -24.30 -1.62 4.85
C ALA A 48 -23.23 -1.66 3.75
N GLU A 49 -23.59 -2.15 2.58
CA GLU A 49 -22.75 -2.10 1.40
C GLU A 49 -22.50 -0.65 0.99
N PRO A 50 -21.28 -0.32 0.53
CA PRO A 50 -20.97 1.03 0.07
C PRO A 50 -21.79 1.42 -1.16
N VAL A 51 -22.21 2.68 -1.18
CA VAL A 51 -22.70 3.31 -2.42
C VAL A 51 -21.49 3.83 -3.16
N TRP A 52 -21.30 3.33 -4.37
CA TRP A 52 -20.14 3.69 -5.19
C TRP A 52 -20.40 4.95 -6.00
N ASP A 53 -19.47 5.89 -5.95
CA ASP A 53 -19.44 7.03 -6.84
C ASP A 53 -19.02 6.65 -8.27
N LYS A 54 -19.09 7.61 -9.18
CA LYS A 54 -18.57 7.42 -10.54
C LYS A 54 -17.07 7.12 -10.50
N PRO A 55 -16.57 6.24 -11.37
CA PRO A 55 -15.14 5.99 -11.48
C PRO A 55 -14.36 7.28 -11.79
N ILE A 56 -13.19 7.39 -11.20
CA ILE A 56 -12.23 8.46 -11.45
C ILE A 56 -10.95 7.89 -12.03
N THR A 57 -10.35 8.60 -12.97
CA THR A 57 -9.05 8.25 -13.55
C THR A 57 -7.96 8.80 -12.65
N LEU A 58 -7.18 7.91 -12.03
CA LEU A 58 -6.08 8.29 -11.14
C LEU A 58 -4.83 8.74 -11.89
N PHE A 59 -4.58 8.18 -13.07
CA PHE A 59 -3.43 8.52 -13.90
C PHE A 59 -3.91 9.06 -15.25
N ASN A 60 -3.50 10.28 -15.59
CA ASN A 60 -3.96 10.99 -16.79
C ASN A 60 -3.21 10.61 -18.07
N GLY A 61 -2.21 9.72 -18.00
CA GLY A 61 -1.38 9.29 -19.13
C GLY A 61 -0.34 10.31 -19.60
N LYS A 62 -0.18 11.46 -18.92
CA LYS A 62 0.68 12.57 -19.36
C LYS A 62 1.74 12.96 -18.34
N ASP A 63 1.38 13.03 -17.08
CA ASP A 63 2.23 13.51 -15.99
C ASP A 63 1.81 12.94 -14.63
N LEU A 64 2.46 13.39 -13.57
CA LEU A 64 2.20 12.96 -12.20
C LEU A 64 1.15 13.83 -11.47
N THR A 65 0.32 14.58 -12.19
CA THR A 65 -0.76 15.34 -11.55
C THR A 65 -1.67 14.45 -10.73
N GLY A 66 -1.92 14.80 -9.48
CA GLY A 66 -2.69 14.00 -8.52
C GLY A 66 -1.85 12.95 -7.76
N TRP A 67 -0.54 12.92 -7.99
CA TRP A 67 0.39 12.02 -7.33
C TRP A 67 1.51 12.76 -6.62
N LYS A 68 1.93 12.21 -5.49
CA LYS A 68 3.02 12.72 -4.67
C LYS A 68 4.08 11.64 -4.45
N ALA A 69 5.32 11.96 -4.73
CA ALA A 69 6.45 11.10 -4.37
C ALA A 69 6.73 11.18 -2.86
N LEU A 70 6.88 10.02 -2.23
CA LEU A 70 7.20 9.89 -0.81
C LEU A 70 8.71 9.67 -0.65
N GLY A 71 9.47 10.75 -0.56
CA GLY A 71 10.92 10.73 -0.41
C GLY A 71 11.64 11.72 -1.31
N PRO A 72 12.97 11.88 -1.12
CA PRO A 72 13.73 12.93 -1.79
C PRO A 72 14.08 12.63 -3.26
N LYS A 73 13.99 11.36 -3.68
CA LYS A 73 14.35 10.93 -5.04
C LYS A 73 13.12 10.42 -5.75
N ASN A 74 12.52 11.28 -6.57
CA ASN A 74 11.46 10.87 -7.47
C ASN A 74 12.04 10.35 -8.79
N GLN A 75 11.99 9.04 -9.00
CA GLN A 75 12.46 8.38 -10.23
C GLN A 75 11.32 8.13 -11.23
N TRP A 76 10.07 8.39 -10.82
CA TRP A 76 8.91 8.10 -11.68
C TRP A 76 8.85 9.05 -12.87
N ILE A 77 8.65 8.49 -14.03
CA ILE A 77 8.49 9.19 -15.30
C ILE A 77 7.24 8.72 -16.02
N VAL A 78 6.76 9.52 -16.94
CA VAL A 78 5.69 9.14 -17.87
C VAL A 78 6.30 9.01 -19.26
N GLU A 79 6.15 7.86 -19.86
CA GLU A 79 6.67 7.55 -21.20
C GLU A 79 5.62 6.80 -22.00
N ASN A 80 5.23 7.33 -23.16
CA ASN A 80 4.21 6.74 -24.05
C ASN A 80 2.88 6.42 -23.33
N GLY A 81 2.43 7.30 -22.45
CA GLY A 81 1.18 7.10 -21.69
C GLY A 81 1.28 6.10 -20.54
N VAL A 82 2.48 5.63 -20.22
CA VAL A 82 2.74 4.67 -19.14
C VAL A 82 3.50 5.34 -18.01
N LEU A 83 3.05 5.13 -16.78
CA LEU A 83 3.75 5.51 -15.56
C LEU A 83 4.84 4.48 -15.28
N LYS A 84 6.09 4.90 -15.25
CA LYS A 84 7.27 4.02 -15.20
C LYS A 84 8.21 4.39 -14.06
N SER A 85 8.69 3.39 -13.36
CA SER A 85 9.79 3.50 -12.39
C SER A 85 11.03 2.80 -12.96
N PRO A 86 11.94 3.52 -13.60
CA PRO A 86 13.12 2.92 -14.25
C PRO A 86 14.22 2.49 -13.27
N ALA A 87 14.11 2.86 -12.02
CA ALA A 87 15.07 2.54 -10.96
C ALA A 87 14.35 2.49 -9.60
N SER A 88 15.01 1.99 -8.57
CA SER A 88 14.55 2.10 -7.18
C SER A 88 14.54 3.55 -6.72
N GLY A 89 13.56 3.93 -5.90
CA GLY A 89 13.44 5.29 -5.39
C GLY A 89 12.19 5.49 -4.54
N ALA A 90 11.56 6.66 -4.66
CA ALA A 90 10.39 7.01 -3.88
C ALA A 90 9.14 6.22 -4.29
N ASN A 91 8.30 5.86 -3.33
CA ASN A 91 6.95 5.41 -3.62
C ASN A 91 6.10 6.60 -4.10
N LEU A 92 5.16 6.35 -5.00
CA LEU A 92 4.09 7.31 -5.33
C LEU A 92 2.88 7.08 -4.44
N CYS A 93 2.25 8.18 -4.05
CA CYS A 93 1.02 8.17 -3.30
C CYS A 93 0.01 9.09 -3.98
N THR A 94 -1.26 8.69 -4.06
CA THR A 94 -2.32 9.58 -4.52
C THR A 94 -2.48 10.75 -3.54
N GLU A 95 -2.62 11.97 -4.05
CA GLU A 95 -2.92 13.14 -3.20
C GLU A 95 -4.34 13.03 -2.62
N GLN A 96 -5.28 12.54 -3.43
CA GLN A 96 -6.63 12.22 -2.97
C GLN A 96 -6.60 11.00 -2.05
N LYS A 97 -7.38 11.06 -0.98
CA LYS A 97 -7.53 9.98 0.02
C LYS A 97 -8.83 9.22 -0.20
N PHE A 98 -8.76 7.91 -0.02
CA PHE A 98 -9.90 7.01 -0.20
C PHE A 98 -10.11 6.18 1.07
N ASN A 99 -11.37 5.98 1.45
CA ASN A 99 -11.74 5.09 2.54
C ASN A 99 -12.07 3.69 1.99
N ASP A 100 -13.25 3.57 1.41
CA ASP A 100 -13.68 2.38 0.71
C ASP A 100 -13.51 2.62 -0.79
N PHE A 101 -12.97 1.66 -1.51
CA PHE A 101 -12.71 1.83 -2.93
C PHE A 101 -12.70 0.50 -3.70
N LYS A 102 -12.96 0.61 -4.98
CA LYS A 102 -12.57 -0.37 -5.99
C LYS A 102 -11.46 0.25 -6.81
N LEU A 103 -10.40 -0.51 -7.06
CA LEU A 103 -9.23 -0.07 -7.82
C LEU A 103 -8.99 -1.05 -8.95
N HIS A 104 -8.94 -0.53 -10.17
CA HIS A 104 -8.42 -1.20 -11.33
C HIS A 104 -7.02 -0.68 -11.62
N ILE A 105 -6.05 -1.56 -11.77
CA ILE A 105 -4.67 -1.19 -12.10
C ILE A 105 -4.06 -2.21 -13.06
N GLU A 106 -3.55 -1.72 -14.18
CA GLU A 106 -2.78 -2.50 -15.13
C GLU A 106 -1.28 -2.25 -14.91
N PHE A 107 -0.51 -3.31 -14.91
CA PHE A 107 0.92 -3.24 -14.70
C PHE A 107 1.67 -4.31 -15.48
N ARG A 108 2.95 -4.07 -15.72
CA ARG A 108 3.88 -5.07 -16.23
C ARG A 108 5.24 -4.91 -15.59
N LEU A 109 5.95 -6.00 -15.49
CA LEU A 109 7.23 -6.10 -14.79
C LEU A 109 8.32 -6.57 -15.76
N PRO A 110 9.51 -5.97 -15.73
CA PRO A 110 10.70 -6.62 -16.24
C PRO A 110 11.07 -7.85 -15.42
N ALA A 111 11.86 -8.76 -15.98
CA ALA A 111 12.37 -9.91 -15.27
C ALA A 111 13.13 -9.51 -14.00
N GLY A 112 12.87 -10.23 -12.90
CA GLY A 112 13.51 -10.03 -11.60
C GLY A 112 13.11 -8.74 -10.88
N SER A 113 12.06 -8.03 -11.33
CA SER A 113 11.63 -6.79 -10.67
C SER A 113 10.59 -7.01 -9.58
N ASN A 114 10.52 -6.05 -8.68
CA ASN A 114 9.62 -6.03 -7.53
C ASN A 114 9.00 -4.64 -7.37
N SER A 115 7.74 -4.60 -7.02
CA SER A 115 6.96 -3.40 -6.72
C SER A 115 5.79 -3.79 -5.82
N GLY A 116 4.79 -2.91 -5.67
CA GLY A 116 3.58 -3.24 -4.91
C GLY A 116 2.54 -2.13 -4.93
N VAL A 117 1.32 -2.50 -4.57
CA VAL A 117 0.20 -1.58 -4.40
C VAL A 117 -0.17 -1.49 -2.92
N TYR A 118 0.22 -0.39 -2.27
CA TYR A 118 -0.11 -0.16 -0.87
C TYR A 118 -1.55 0.26 -0.68
N LEU A 119 -2.26 -0.47 0.18
CA LEU A 119 -3.65 -0.24 0.52
C LEU A 119 -3.73 0.53 1.84
N ARG A 120 -4.14 1.79 1.78
CA ARG A 120 -4.17 2.73 2.92
C ARG A 120 -2.81 2.87 3.63
N GLY A 121 -1.70 2.68 2.90
CA GLY A 121 -0.35 2.83 3.42
C GLY A 121 0.08 1.77 4.44
N ARG A 122 -0.63 0.64 4.54
CA ARG A 122 -0.33 -0.42 5.49
C ARG A 122 -0.07 -1.77 4.84
N TYR A 123 -1.02 -2.31 4.12
CA TYR A 123 -0.90 -3.61 3.47
C TYR A 123 -0.55 -3.43 2.02
N GLU A 124 0.25 -4.34 1.51
CA GLU A 124 0.74 -4.32 0.14
C GLU A 124 0.16 -5.50 -0.63
N ALA A 125 -0.56 -5.22 -1.72
CA ALA A 125 -0.81 -6.21 -2.74
C ALA A 125 0.47 -6.33 -3.57
N GLN A 126 1.13 -7.48 -3.47
CA GLN A 126 2.48 -7.68 -4.00
C GLN A 126 2.50 -7.70 -5.52
N VAL A 127 3.48 -7.02 -6.09
CA VAL A 127 3.78 -6.99 -7.52
C VAL A 127 5.25 -7.42 -7.71
N GLU A 128 5.47 -8.68 -8.06
CA GLU A 128 6.81 -9.26 -8.19
C GLU A 128 6.86 -10.27 -9.33
N ASP A 129 8.00 -10.36 -10.01
CA ASP A 129 8.21 -11.35 -11.06
C ASP A 129 8.31 -12.77 -10.48
N SER A 130 7.18 -13.46 -10.49
CA SER A 130 7.01 -14.77 -9.85
C SER A 130 6.34 -15.81 -10.76
N PHE A 131 6.37 -15.60 -12.07
CA PHE A 131 5.84 -16.58 -13.02
C PHE A 131 6.48 -17.96 -12.81
N GLY A 132 5.63 -19.00 -12.73
CA GLY A 132 6.06 -20.39 -12.54
C GLY A 132 6.52 -20.77 -11.14
N LYS A 133 6.42 -19.86 -10.15
CA LYS A 133 6.70 -20.16 -8.74
C LYS A 133 5.44 -20.68 -8.03
N GLU A 134 5.62 -21.41 -6.94
CA GLU A 134 4.51 -21.81 -6.08
C GLU A 134 3.93 -20.59 -5.33
N PRO A 135 2.62 -20.60 -4.97
CA PRO A 135 2.00 -19.52 -4.21
C PRO A 135 2.73 -19.23 -2.90
N TYR A 136 3.07 -17.97 -2.66
CA TYR A 136 3.68 -17.53 -1.42
C TYR A 136 3.40 -16.03 -1.21
N SER A 137 3.25 -15.59 0.03
CA SER A 137 2.83 -14.23 0.38
C SER A 137 3.77 -13.10 -0.07
N ILE A 138 5.00 -13.43 -0.44
CA ILE A 138 5.95 -12.47 -1.02
C ILE A 138 5.93 -12.46 -2.55
N TYR A 139 5.07 -13.25 -3.19
CA TYR A 139 4.93 -13.31 -4.64
C TYR A 139 3.67 -12.61 -5.12
N LEU A 140 3.57 -12.41 -6.43
CA LEU A 140 2.46 -11.71 -7.07
C LEU A 140 1.11 -12.25 -6.61
N GLY A 141 0.20 -11.35 -6.24
CA GLY A 141 -1.14 -11.70 -5.73
C GLY A 141 -1.21 -11.88 -4.22
N GLY A 142 -0.08 -12.01 -3.53
CA GLY A 142 -0.04 -12.09 -2.07
C GLY A 142 -0.33 -10.75 -1.38
N ILE A 143 -0.79 -10.81 -0.15
CA ILE A 143 -0.68 -9.67 0.77
C ILE A 143 0.67 -9.83 1.47
N TYR A 144 1.61 -9.01 1.07
CA TYR A 144 3.04 -9.17 1.36
C TYR A 144 3.31 -9.54 2.82
N GLY A 145 3.89 -10.73 3.01
CA GLY A 145 4.27 -11.28 4.31
C GLY A 145 3.11 -11.76 5.20
N PHE A 146 1.85 -11.69 4.74
CA PHE A 146 0.67 -12.05 5.55
C PHE A 146 -0.19 -13.16 4.95
N ILE A 147 -0.53 -13.08 3.66
CA ILE A 147 -1.49 -13.98 3.04
C ILE A 147 -0.97 -14.43 1.69
N ASP A 148 -0.88 -15.75 1.50
CA ASP A 148 -0.54 -16.33 0.22
C ASP A 148 -1.70 -16.16 -0.77
N PRO A 149 -1.42 -15.97 -2.08
CA PRO A 149 -2.46 -16.05 -3.08
C PRO A 149 -3.02 -17.49 -3.13
N LEU A 150 -4.28 -17.64 -3.49
CA LEU A 150 -4.92 -18.97 -3.57
C LEU A 150 -4.25 -19.87 -4.61
N PHE A 151 -3.74 -19.28 -5.68
CA PHE A 151 -2.96 -19.94 -6.72
C PHE A 151 -2.08 -18.91 -7.43
N GLN A 152 -1.02 -19.38 -8.07
CA GLN A 152 -0.14 -18.49 -8.83
C GLN A 152 -0.74 -18.23 -10.22
N ALA A 153 -1.15 -16.98 -10.46
CA ALA A 153 -1.72 -16.51 -11.73
C ALA A 153 -0.82 -15.52 -12.46
N ALA A 154 0.43 -15.34 -12.01
CA ALA A 154 1.38 -14.45 -12.67
C ALA A 154 1.59 -14.83 -14.14
N LYS A 155 1.63 -13.84 -15.03
CA LYS A 155 2.07 -14.00 -16.41
C LYS A 155 3.59 -13.87 -16.52
N PRO A 156 4.21 -14.32 -17.60
CA PRO A 156 5.61 -14.08 -17.88
C PRO A 156 5.98 -12.59 -17.77
N SER A 157 7.22 -12.32 -17.36
CA SER A 157 7.73 -10.95 -17.29
C SER A 157 7.62 -10.23 -18.64
N GLY A 158 7.28 -8.94 -18.61
CA GLY A 158 7.03 -8.12 -19.81
C GLY A 158 5.59 -8.15 -20.31
N GLU A 159 4.74 -9.06 -19.84
CA GLU A 159 3.33 -9.08 -20.18
C GLU A 159 2.50 -8.18 -19.23
N TRP A 160 1.45 -7.56 -19.79
CA TRP A 160 0.49 -6.79 -19.00
C TRP A 160 -0.39 -7.69 -18.16
N GLN A 161 -0.55 -7.31 -16.90
CA GLN A 161 -1.36 -7.96 -15.89
C GLN A 161 -2.25 -6.92 -15.22
N THR A 162 -3.32 -7.36 -14.58
CA THR A 162 -4.35 -6.46 -14.03
C THR A 162 -4.69 -6.88 -12.61
N TYR A 163 -4.72 -5.92 -11.69
CA TYR A 163 -5.39 -6.11 -10.40
C TYR A 163 -6.75 -5.44 -10.38
N GLU A 164 -7.74 -6.17 -9.90
CA GLU A 164 -9.00 -5.67 -9.40
C GLU A 164 -9.00 -5.77 -7.88
N ILE A 165 -8.93 -4.63 -7.20
CA ILE A 165 -8.87 -4.58 -5.74
C ILE A 165 -10.13 -3.94 -5.20
N THR A 166 -10.82 -4.61 -4.28
CA THR A 166 -11.93 -4.04 -3.52
C THR A 166 -11.55 -3.96 -2.05
N LEU A 167 -11.62 -2.77 -1.47
CA LEU A 167 -11.37 -2.53 -0.05
C LEU A 167 -12.56 -1.82 0.57
N VAL A 168 -13.24 -2.50 1.51
CA VAL A 168 -14.43 -2.00 2.22
C VAL A 168 -14.23 -2.21 3.71
N GLY A 169 -14.20 -1.14 4.47
CA GLY A 169 -13.89 -1.22 5.88
C GLY A 169 -12.53 -1.86 6.13
N ARG A 170 -12.50 -3.05 6.70
CA ARG A 170 -11.29 -3.85 6.93
C ARG A 170 -11.17 -5.08 6.02
N LYS A 171 -12.12 -5.25 5.12
CA LYS A 171 -12.13 -6.38 4.20
C LYS A 171 -11.47 -5.97 2.88
N VAL A 172 -10.50 -6.74 2.44
CA VAL A 172 -9.83 -6.56 1.15
C VAL A 172 -10.03 -7.82 0.30
N SER A 173 -10.22 -7.62 -0.99
CA SER A 173 -10.21 -8.67 -2.01
C SER A 173 -9.28 -8.20 -3.14
N VAL A 174 -8.38 -9.06 -3.56
CA VAL A 174 -7.46 -8.83 -4.68
C VAL A 174 -7.70 -9.94 -5.69
N THR A 175 -7.95 -9.57 -6.93
CA THR A 175 -8.08 -10.48 -8.07
C THR A 175 -7.03 -10.10 -9.11
N LEU A 176 -6.30 -11.08 -9.60
CA LEU A 176 -5.33 -10.98 -10.67
C LEU A 176 -5.91 -11.53 -11.96
#